data_0b80b8ebd5c438b43430ae969b2d1771
#
_entry.id   0b80b8ebd5c438b43430ae969b2d1771
#
_cell.length_a   1.000
_cell.length_b   1.000
_cell.length_c   1.000
_cell.angle_alpha   90.00
_cell.angle_beta   90.00
_cell.angle_gamma   90.00
#
_symmetry.space_group_name_H-M   'P 1'
#
loop_
_entity.id
_entity.type
_entity.pdbx_description
1 polymer ?
#
loop_
_entity_poly.entity_id
_entity_poly.type
_entity_poly.pdbx_seq_one_letter_code
_entity_poly.pdbx_strand_id
1 'polypeptide(L)'
;MKTLSILSAICGVAFMSAASAADITIYYSPTCPHCHHAREFISSTLIYEYPQLKVTEVNVFEDANRPTFESALKKCEYESGGVPVLVIGEKCFQGYADFMQKELRYAIEADLDDAAKAAAAENKAALEKDADAFKSEHADRKDAISEFVVTAEQPQKKTEGGSTIWFYAFLIALVAALGFVLVGNGNKKK
;
A
#
# COMPACT_ATOMS: atom_id res chain seq x y z
N MET A 1 10.29 -31.25 -51.84
CA MET A 1 10.16 -29.89 -51.30
C MET A 1 9.27 -29.97 -50.08
N LYS A 2 9.86 -29.91 -48.87
CA LYS A 2 9.12 -30.03 -47.60
C LYS A 2 9.06 -28.64 -46.99
N THR A 3 7.88 -28.04 -46.99
CA THR A 3 7.62 -26.75 -46.33
C THR A 3 7.49 -26.94 -44.83
N LEU A 4 8.43 -26.40 -44.10
CA LEU A 4 8.49 -26.41 -42.64
C LEU A 4 7.63 -25.24 -42.10
N SER A 5 6.44 -25.54 -41.60
CA SER A 5 5.58 -24.57 -40.89
C SER A 5 6.10 -24.34 -39.50
N ILE A 6 6.65 -23.17 -39.27
CA ILE A 6 7.06 -22.71 -37.93
C ILE A 6 5.82 -22.11 -37.28
N LEU A 7 5.21 -22.83 -36.31
CA LEU A 7 4.15 -22.35 -35.46
C LEU A 7 4.81 -21.49 -34.36
N SER A 8 4.69 -20.17 -34.51
CA SER A 8 5.15 -19.21 -33.50
C SER A 8 4.10 -19.16 -32.36
N ALA A 9 4.38 -19.84 -31.26
CA ALA A 9 3.58 -19.76 -30.05
C ALA A 9 3.92 -18.42 -29.34
N ILE A 10 3.06 -17.41 -29.53
CA ILE A 10 3.10 -16.16 -28.77
C ILE A 10 2.56 -16.47 -27.37
N CYS A 11 3.48 -16.68 -26.42
CA CYS A 11 3.16 -16.79 -25.00
C CYS A 11 2.77 -15.39 -24.49
N GLY A 12 1.47 -15.11 -24.47
CA GLY A 12 0.92 -13.89 -23.89
C GLY A 12 1.14 -13.91 -22.38
N VAL A 13 2.13 -13.19 -21.88
CA VAL A 13 2.28 -12.90 -20.47
C VAL A 13 1.17 -11.93 -20.09
N ALA A 14 0.08 -12.45 -19.53
CA ALA A 14 -0.92 -11.61 -18.89
C ALA A 14 -0.27 -10.94 -17.67
N PHE A 15 0.06 -9.66 -17.76
CA PHE A 15 0.37 -8.85 -16.61
C PHE A 15 -0.92 -8.77 -15.78
N MET A 16 -1.03 -9.60 -14.75
CA MET A 16 -1.98 -9.39 -13.68
C MET A 16 -1.50 -8.14 -12.93
N SER A 17 -2.06 -6.97 -13.28
CA SER A 17 -1.99 -5.81 -12.42
C SER A 17 -2.70 -6.20 -11.12
N ALA A 18 -1.94 -6.33 -10.03
CA ALA A 18 -2.52 -6.45 -8.71
C ALA A 18 -3.27 -5.14 -8.46
N ALA A 19 -4.61 -5.19 -8.48
CA ALA A 19 -5.43 -4.07 -8.05
C ALA A 19 -5.10 -3.82 -6.59
N SER A 20 -4.45 -2.68 -6.31
CA SER A 20 -4.13 -2.26 -4.95
C SER A 20 -5.32 -1.48 -4.44
N ALA A 21 -6.01 -2.00 -3.42
CA ALA A 21 -6.96 -1.18 -2.67
C ALA A 21 -6.19 -0.08 -1.94
N ALA A 22 -6.81 1.08 -1.79
CA ALA A 22 -6.26 2.11 -0.93
C ALA A 22 -6.27 1.61 0.52
N ASP A 23 -5.09 1.53 1.15
CA ASP A 23 -4.96 1.14 2.55
C ASP A 23 -5.62 2.20 3.46
N ILE A 24 -6.23 1.75 4.55
CA ILE A 24 -6.77 2.63 5.58
C ILE A 24 -5.80 2.71 6.75
N THR A 25 -5.41 3.91 7.14
CA THR A 25 -4.82 4.16 8.46
C THR A 25 -5.82 4.92 9.31
N ILE A 26 -6.22 4.35 10.44
CA ILE A 26 -7.09 5.02 11.42
C ILE A 26 -6.33 5.37 12.69
N TYR A 27 -6.26 6.66 12.98
CA TYR A 27 -5.72 7.20 14.22
C TYR A 27 -6.86 7.33 15.22
N TYR A 28 -6.80 6.62 16.33
CA TYR A 28 -7.90 6.49 17.25
C TYR A 28 -7.48 6.63 18.72
N SER A 29 -8.47 6.88 19.56
CA SER A 29 -8.37 6.77 21.02
C SER A 29 -9.28 5.64 21.50
N PRO A 30 -8.82 4.79 22.42
CA PRO A 30 -9.64 3.71 23.00
C PRO A 30 -10.92 4.19 23.70
N THR A 31 -10.94 5.44 24.16
CA THR A 31 -12.07 6.03 24.89
C THR A 31 -12.98 6.91 24.04
N CYS A 32 -12.69 7.05 22.75
CA CYS A 32 -13.45 7.91 21.85
C CYS A 32 -14.64 7.16 21.23
N PRO A 33 -15.90 7.55 21.48
CA PRO A 33 -17.07 6.87 20.91
C PRO A 33 -17.11 6.86 19.38
N HIS A 34 -16.77 7.99 18.74
CA HIS A 34 -16.72 8.08 17.28
C HIS A 34 -15.63 7.17 16.68
N CYS A 35 -14.53 6.93 17.41
CA CYS A 35 -13.51 5.99 17.01
C CYS A 35 -14.02 4.55 17.05
N HIS A 36 -14.83 4.19 18.07
CA HIS A 36 -15.47 2.88 18.14
C HIS A 36 -16.38 2.63 16.95
N HIS A 37 -17.26 3.58 16.63
CA HIS A 37 -18.16 3.46 15.47
C HIS A 37 -17.40 3.35 14.16
N ALA A 38 -16.33 4.14 13.97
CA ALA A 38 -15.47 4.05 12.78
C ALA A 38 -14.82 2.67 12.64
N ARG A 39 -14.20 2.18 13.73
CA ARG A 39 -13.55 0.86 13.76
C ARG A 39 -14.56 -0.27 13.58
N GLU A 40 -15.74 -0.17 14.15
CA GLU A 40 -16.83 -1.12 13.95
C GLU A 40 -17.26 -1.18 12.49
N PHE A 41 -17.47 -0.03 11.84
CA PHE A 41 -17.79 0.03 10.41
C PHE A 41 -16.70 -0.58 9.54
N ILE A 42 -15.44 -0.29 9.83
CA ILE A 42 -14.29 -0.87 9.12
C ILE A 42 -14.27 -2.39 9.30
N SER A 43 -14.31 -2.88 10.55
CA SER A 43 -14.13 -4.30 10.89
C SER A 43 -15.34 -5.17 10.59
N SER A 44 -16.54 -4.59 10.57
CA SER A 44 -17.78 -5.33 10.31
C SER A 44 -18.29 -5.23 8.89
N THR A 45 -17.77 -4.27 8.10
CA THR A 45 -18.31 -3.95 6.79
C THR A 45 -17.22 -3.80 5.74
N LEU A 46 -16.32 -2.82 5.86
CA LEU A 46 -15.39 -2.48 4.79
C LEU A 46 -14.41 -3.61 4.45
N ILE A 47 -13.85 -4.31 5.44
CA ILE A 47 -12.93 -5.44 5.18
C ILE A 47 -13.63 -6.60 4.46
N TYR A 48 -14.95 -6.71 4.59
CA TYR A 48 -15.76 -7.72 3.90
C TYR A 48 -16.17 -7.28 2.49
N GLU A 49 -16.46 -5.99 2.30
CA GLU A 49 -16.73 -5.43 0.98
C GLU A 49 -15.48 -5.44 0.08
N TYR A 50 -14.30 -5.13 0.65
CA TYR A 50 -13.03 -4.97 -0.06
C TYR A 50 -11.99 -5.99 0.43
N PRO A 51 -11.90 -7.19 -0.15
CA PRO A 51 -11.03 -8.28 0.35
C PRO A 51 -9.54 -7.96 0.33
N GLN A 52 -9.11 -7.04 -0.52
CA GLN A 52 -7.71 -6.61 -0.64
C GLN A 52 -7.35 -5.43 0.28
N LEU A 53 -8.34 -4.88 1.00
CA LEU A 53 -8.14 -3.75 1.90
C LEU A 53 -7.22 -4.15 3.06
N LYS A 54 -6.28 -3.27 3.39
CA LYS A 54 -5.46 -3.37 4.60
C LYS A 54 -5.78 -2.20 5.51
N VAL A 55 -5.88 -2.47 6.79
CA VAL A 55 -6.20 -1.48 7.80
C VAL A 55 -5.11 -1.46 8.87
N THR A 56 -4.57 -0.28 9.12
CA THR A 56 -3.62 -0.03 10.19
C THR A 56 -4.29 0.83 11.27
N GLU A 57 -4.41 0.31 12.47
CA GLU A 57 -4.96 1.01 13.62
C GLU A 57 -3.83 1.62 14.46
N VAL A 58 -3.86 2.94 14.66
CA VAL A 58 -2.83 3.69 15.40
C VAL A 58 -3.45 4.31 16.65
N ASN A 59 -3.12 3.77 17.82
CA ASN A 59 -3.56 4.32 19.09
C ASN A 59 -2.75 5.59 19.42
N VAL A 60 -3.40 6.76 19.39
CA VAL A 60 -2.73 8.07 19.61
C VAL A 60 -2.38 8.34 21.07
N PHE A 61 -2.88 7.52 22.02
CA PHE A 61 -2.48 7.62 23.43
C PHE A 61 -1.16 6.94 23.74
N GLU A 62 -0.62 6.18 22.83
CA GLU A 62 0.72 5.64 22.95
C GLU A 62 1.74 6.68 22.53
N ASP A 63 2.65 7.05 23.45
CA ASP A 63 3.66 8.08 23.19
C ASP A 63 4.53 7.76 21.96
N ALA A 64 4.81 6.48 21.73
CA ALA A 64 5.56 6.02 20.57
C ALA A 64 4.88 6.34 19.23
N ASN A 65 3.54 6.45 19.20
CA ASN A 65 2.75 6.71 18.01
C ASN A 65 2.54 8.22 17.74
N ARG A 66 2.90 9.08 18.69
CA ARG A 66 2.73 10.54 18.56
C ARG A 66 3.36 11.11 17.28
N PRO A 67 4.63 10.81 16.93
CA PRO A 67 5.24 11.36 15.72
C PRO A 67 4.50 10.96 14.44
N THR A 68 3.96 9.71 14.40
CA THR A 68 3.18 9.21 13.26
C THR A 68 1.87 9.95 13.13
N PHE A 69 1.19 10.22 14.26
CA PHE A 69 -0.06 10.99 14.26
C PHE A 69 0.16 12.45 13.85
N GLU A 70 1.19 13.12 14.38
CA GLU A 70 1.56 14.49 14.00
C GLU A 70 1.88 14.59 12.50
N SER A 71 2.55 13.59 11.94
CA SER A 71 2.84 13.51 10.51
C SER A 71 1.56 13.38 9.68
N ALA A 72 0.58 12.60 10.16
CA ALA A 72 -0.72 12.46 9.50
C ALA A 72 -1.51 13.77 9.54
N LEU A 73 -1.56 14.46 10.70
CA LEU A 73 -2.23 15.76 10.80
C LEU A 73 -1.62 16.78 9.83
N LYS A 74 -0.30 16.79 9.70
CA LYS A 74 0.40 17.66 8.76
C LYS A 74 0.08 17.29 7.30
N LYS A 75 0.08 15.98 6.94
CA LYS A 75 -0.31 15.51 5.61
C LYS A 75 -1.74 15.95 5.27
N CYS A 76 -2.63 15.86 6.24
CA CYS A 76 -4.05 16.18 6.10
C CYS A 76 -4.38 17.67 6.25
N GLU A 77 -3.40 18.51 6.53
CA GLU A 77 -3.57 19.95 6.77
C GLU A 77 -4.56 20.26 7.92
N TYR A 78 -4.58 19.40 8.95
CA TYR A 78 -5.42 19.58 10.12
C TYR A 78 -4.67 20.34 11.22
N GLU A 79 -5.26 21.44 11.69
CA GLU A 79 -4.69 22.29 12.75
C GLU A 79 -4.82 21.68 14.17
N SER A 80 -5.76 20.74 14.34
CA SER A 80 -6.04 20.12 15.63
C SER A 80 -6.11 18.61 15.56
N GLY A 81 -5.70 17.95 16.63
CA GLY A 81 -5.62 16.48 16.76
C GLY A 81 -6.92 15.82 17.21
N GLY A 82 -8.08 16.21 16.66
CA GLY A 82 -9.32 15.46 16.90
C GLY A 82 -9.28 14.06 16.30
N VAL A 83 -9.80 13.06 17.02
CA VAL A 83 -9.87 11.66 16.58
C VAL A 83 -11.33 11.20 16.43
N PRO A 84 -11.61 10.22 15.54
CA PRO A 84 -10.66 9.55 14.67
C PRO A 84 -10.16 10.42 13.52
N VAL A 85 -8.94 10.15 13.03
CA VAL A 85 -8.48 10.60 11.72
C VAL A 85 -8.31 9.36 10.86
N LEU A 86 -8.94 9.34 9.69
CA LEU A 86 -8.79 8.26 8.72
C LEU A 86 -8.03 8.79 7.51
N VAL A 87 -6.99 8.08 7.12
CA VAL A 87 -6.22 8.35 5.90
C VAL A 87 -6.46 7.18 4.97
N ILE A 88 -7.01 7.44 3.78
CA ILE A 88 -7.35 6.45 2.76
C ILE A 88 -6.71 6.91 1.45
N GLY A 89 -5.60 6.28 1.06
CA GLY A 89 -4.77 6.80 -0.03
C GLY A 89 -4.35 8.24 0.22
N GLU A 90 -4.78 9.15 -0.65
CA GLU A 90 -4.51 10.60 -0.51
C GLU A 90 -5.67 11.38 0.17
N LYS A 91 -6.74 10.69 0.56
CA LYS A 91 -7.90 11.31 1.22
C LYS A 91 -7.77 11.25 2.73
N CYS A 92 -8.16 12.35 3.37
CA CYS A 92 -8.18 12.47 4.83
C CYS A 92 -9.59 12.79 5.32
N PHE A 93 -9.95 12.19 6.45
CA PHE A 93 -11.23 12.42 7.11
C PHE A 93 -10.99 12.61 8.61
N GLN A 94 -11.57 13.64 9.21
CA GLN A 94 -11.50 13.87 10.65
C GLN A 94 -12.89 13.71 11.27
N GLY A 95 -12.97 12.87 12.31
CA GLY A 95 -14.24 12.43 12.86
C GLY A 95 -14.85 11.28 12.09
N TYR A 96 -15.98 10.76 12.60
CA TYR A 96 -16.77 9.74 11.94
C TYR A 96 -18.23 9.89 12.29
N ALA A 97 -19.08 9.74 11.28
CA ALA A 97 -20.52 9.54 11.40
C ALA A 97 -21.02 8.74 10.20
N ASP A 98 -22.17 8.09 10.33
CA ASP A 98 -22.70 7.14 9.33
C ASP A 98 -22.92 7.75 7.94
N PHE A 99 -23.23 9.04 7.86
CA PHE A 99 -23.37 9.71 6.57
C PHE A 99 -22.06 9.78 5.77
N MET A 100 -20.90 9.61 6.41
CA MET A 100 -19.59 9.58 5.77
C MET A 100 -19.28 8.24 5.09
N GLN A 101 -20.01 7.18 5.39
CA GLN A 101 -19.74 5.82 4.89
C GLN A 101 -19.63 5.74 3.37
N LYS A 102 -20.45 6.52 2.65
CA LYS A 102 -20.42 6.56 1.19
C LYS A 102 -19.12 7.20 0.67
N GLU A 103 -18.68 8.25 1.33
CA GLU A 103 -17.47 8.98 0.94
C GLU A 103 -16.20 8.16 1.24
N LEU A 104 -16.19 7.43 2.35
CA LEU A 104 -15.11 6.49 2.67
C LEU A 104 -14.99 5.39 1.61
N ARG A 105 -16.12 4.82 1.14
CA ARG A 105 -16.10 3.87 0.02
C ARG A 105 -15.54 4.48 -1.25
N TYR A 106 -15.94 5.69 -1.61
CA TYR A 106 -15.39 6.38 -2.77
C TYR A 106 -13.86 6.59 -2.67
N ALA A 107 -13.36 6.86 -1.46
CA ALA A 107 -11.93 7.00 -1.25
C ALA A 107 -11.18 5.68 -1.46
N ILE A 108 -11.75 4.55 -0.97
CA ILE A 108 -11.19 3.21 -1.19
C ILE A 108 -11.22 2.84 -2.68
N GLU A 109 -12.32 3.16 -3.36
CA GLU A 109 -12.54 2.79 -4.75
C GLU A 109 -11.77 3.66 -5.76
N ALA A 110 -11.16 4.76 -5.31
CA ALA A 110 -10.46 5.69 -6.20
C ALA A 110 -9.35 5.00 -7.00
N ASP A 111 -8.65 4.06 -6.38
CA ASP A 111 -7.50 3.36 -6.97
C ASP A 111 -7.83 1.94 -7.44
N LEU A 112 -9.12 1.51 -7.31
CA LEU A 112 -9.56 0.19 -7.76
C LEU A 112 -9.86 0.17 -9.27
N ASP A 113 -9.50 -0.93 -9.91
CA ASP A 113 -9.97 -1.23 -11.26
C ASP A 113 -11.46 -1.63 -11.28
N ASP A 114 -12.04 -1.71 -12.47
CA ASP A 114 -13.47 -2.01 -12.64
C ASP A 114 -13.83 -3.42 -12.16
N ALA A 115 -12.92 -4.39 -12.25
CA ALA A 115 -13.16 -5.75 -11.77
C ALA A 115 -13.20 -5.79 -10.24
N ALA A 116 -12.31 -5.10 -9.55
CA ALA A 116 -12.30 -4.98 -8.10
C ALA A 116 -13.53 -4.22 -7.58
N LYS A 117 -13.98 -3.17 -8.27
CA LYS A 117 -15.23 -2.46 -7.95
C LYS A 117 -16.46 -3.34 -8.10
N ALA A 118 -16.52 -4.14 -9.18
CA ALA A 118 -17.61 -5.10 -9.38
C ALA A 118 -17.63 -6.16 -8.27
N ALA A 119 -16.47 -6.73 -7.91
CA ALA A 119 -16.35 -7.67 -6.80
C ALA A 119 -16.76 -7.06 -5.45
N ALA A 120 -16.40 -5.81 -5.19
CA ALA A 120 -16.82 -5.10 -3.98
C ALA A 120 -18.34 -4.89 -3.94
N ALA A 121 -18.97 -4.58 -5.07
CA ALA A 121 -20.42 -4.45 -5.17
C ALA A 121 -21.14 -5.79 -4.92
N GLU A 122 -20.62 -6.91 -5.44
CA GLU A 122 -21.12 -8.25 -5.18
C GLU A 122 -20.99 -8.64 -3.70
N ASN A 123 -19.82 -8.39 -3.10
CA ASN A 123 -19.57 -8.63 -1.68
C ASN A 123 -20.52 -7.82 -0.79
N LYS A 124 -20.74 -6.54 -1.13
CA LYS A 124 -21.69 -5.68 -0.42
C LYS A 124 -23.11 -6.24 -0.49
N ALA A 125 -23.57 -6.65 -1.67
CA ALA A 125 -24.90 -7.24 -1.84
C ALA A 125 -25.05 -8.57 -1.06
N ALA A 126 -23.99 -9.40 -1.02
CA ALA A 126 -23.97 -10.63 -0.24
C ALA A 126 -24.03 -10.35 1.27
N LEU A 127 -23.27 -9.35 1.73
CA LEU A 127 -23.26 -8.90 3.12
C LEU A 127 -24.62 -8.33 3.56
N GLU A 128 -25.28 -7.56 2.69
CA GLU A 128 -26.63 -7.02 2.94
C GLU A 128 -27.70 -8.12 2.98
N LYS A 129 -27.52 -9.22 2.24
CA LYS A 129 -28.46 -10.35 2.18
C LYS A 129 -28.39 -11.24 3.42
N ASP A 130 -27.19 -11.61 3.85
CA ASP A 130 -26.96 -12.45 5.04
C ASP A 130 -25.55 -12.17 5.59
N ALA A 131 -25.47 -11.19 6.49
CA ALA A 131 -24.21 -10.74 7.06
C ALA A 131 -23.49 -11.83 7.85
N ASP A 132 -24.24 -12.64 8.63
CA ASP A 132 -23.62 -13.62 9.52
C ASP A 132 -23.05 -14.79 8.74
N ALA A 133 -23.78 -15.31 7.75
CA ALA A 133 -23.29 -16.35 6.87
C ALA A 133 -22.07 -15.87 6.07
N PHE A 134 -22.16 -14.70 5.45
CA PHE A 134 -21.06 -14.13 4.65
C PHE A 134 -19.78 -13.89 5.46
N LYS A 135 -19.90 -13.33 6.67
CA LYS A 135 -18.75 -13.11 7.57
C LYS A 135 -18.13 -14.42 8.08
N SER A 136 -18.96 -15.44 8.31
CA SER A 136 -18.49 -16.76 8.73
C SER A 136 -17.68 -17.43 7.62
N GLU A 137 -18.15 -17.34 6.38
CA GLU A 137 -17.45 -17.89 5.20
C GLU A 137 -16.13 -17.16 4.89
N HIS A 138 -16.04 -15.87 5.25
CA HIS A 138 -14.89 -15.02 4.99
C HIS A 138 -14.20 -14.54 6.27
N ALA A 139 -14.09 -15.41 7.27
CA ALA A 139 -13.53 -15.06 8.59
C ALA A 139 -12.04 -14.61 8.53
N ASP A 140 -11.29 -15.06 7.53
CA ASP A 140 -9.93 -14.68 7.21
C ASP A 140 -9.76 -13.18 6.91
N ARG A 141 -10.83 -12.49 6.48
CA ARG A 141 -10.78 -11.04 6.20
C ARG A 141 -10.49 -10.18 7.43
N LYS A 142 -10.66 -10.73 8.64
CA LYS A 142 -10.27 -10.05 9.88
C LYS A 142 -8.77 -9.82 9.99
N ASP A 143 -7.97 -10.62 9.30
CA ASP A 143 -6.50 -10.48 9.25
C ASP A 143 -6.05 -9.24 8.46
N ALA A 144 -6.99 -8.56 7.79
CA ALA A 144 -6.76 -7.27 7.14
C ALA A 144 -6.45 -6.14 8.13
N ILE A 145 -6.82 -6.30 9.42
CA ILE A 145 -6.65 -5.28 10.45
C ILE A 145 -5.40 -5.59 11.27
N SER A 146 -4.52 -4.63 11.37
CA SER A 146 -3.30 -4.70 12.20
C SER A 146 -3.15 -3.47 13.07
N GLU A 147 -2.69 -3.67 14.31
CA GLU A 147 -2.25 -2.56 15.16
C GLU A 147 -0.88 -2.08 14.70
N PHE A 148 -0.72 -0.76 14.66
CA PHE A 148 0.57 -0.14 14.39
C PHE A 148 1.47 -0.31 15.61
N VAL A 149 2.54 -1.07 15.44
CA VAL A 149 3.58 -1.22 16.46
C VAL A 149 4.81 -0.47 15.97
N VAL A 150 5.24 0.55 16.69
CA VAL A 150 6.56 1.12 16.49
C VAL A 150 7.57 0.04 16.87
N THR A 151 7.98 -0.76 15.89
CA THR A 151 9.17 -1.58 16.08
C THR A 151 10.29 -0.58 16.31
N ALA A 152 10.85 -0.55 17.53
CA ALA A 152 12.06 0.22 17.78
C ALA A 152 13.07 -0.29 16.75
N GLU A 153 13.25 0.45 15.67
CA GLU A 153 14.32 0.19 14.73
C GLU A 153 15.57 0.15 15.58
N GLN A 154 16.20 -1.01 15.65
CA GLN A 154 17.61 -1.05 16.04
C GLN A 154 18.25 0.03 15.19
N PRO A 155 19.01 0.98 15.79
CA PRO A 155 19.58 2.09 15.05
C PRO A 155 20.25 1.48 13.83
N GLN A 156 19.68 1.77 12.65
CA GLN A 156 20.28 1.34 11.39
C GLN A 156 21.66 1.94 11.46
N LYS A 157 22.66 1.07 11.70
CA LYS A 157 24.06 1.40 11.59
C LYS A 157 24.14 2.06 10.21
N LYS A 158 24.20 3.39 10.21
CA LYS A 158 24.49 4.19 9.01
C LYS A 158 25.63 3.45 8.35
N THR A 159 25.32 2.74 7.29
CA THR A 159 26.36 2.23 6.40
C THR A 159 26.89 3.49 5.75
N GLU A 160 27.85 4.11 6.44
CA GLU A 160 28.61 5.21 5.87
C GLU A 160 29.12 4.74 4.52
N GLY A 161 28.70 5.47 3.53
CA GLY A 161 29.13 5.60 2.13
C GLY A 161 30.29 4.82 1.56
N GLY A 162 30.52 3.54 1.92
CA GLY A 162 31.53 2.71 1.29
C GLY A 162 31.11 2.19 -0.08
N SER A 163 29.82 1.94 -0.29
CA SER A 163 29.33 1.32 -1.54
C SER A 163 29.39 2.29 -2.73
N THR A 164 29.12 3.57 -2.52
CA THR A 164 29.08 4.55 -3.61
C THR A 164 30.48 4.84 -4.15
N ILE A 165 31.49 4.92 -3.28
CA ILE A 165 32.89 5.15 -3.69
C ILE A 165 33.41 3.97 -4.51
N TRP A 166 33.12 2.74 -4.10
CA TRP A 166 33.49 1.55 -4.85
C TRP A 166 32.79 1.45 -6.21
N PHE A 167 31.55 1.89 -6.30
CA PHE A 167 30.80 1.95 -7.55
C PHE A 167 31.43 2.95 -8.53
N TYR A 168 31.79 4.15 -8.08
CA TYR A 168 32.48 5.14 -8.93
C TYR A 168 33.91 4.69 -9.29
N ALA A 169 34.65 4.07 -8.39
CA ALA A 169 35.97 3.50 -8.69
C ALA A 169 35.87 2.41 -9.76
N PHE A 170 34.86 1.54 -9.71
CA PHE A 170 34.62 0.54 -10.74
C PHE A 170 34.25 1.16 -12.09
N LEU A 171 33.37 2.19 -12.10
CA LEU A 171 33.03 2.92 -13.31
C LEU A 171 34.27 3.59 -13.98
N ILE A 172 35.10 4.23 -13.18
CA ILE A 172 36.36 4.87 -13.68
C ILE A 172 37.30 3.81 -14.26
N ALA A 173 37.48 2.68 -13.60
CA ALA A 173 38.30 1.57 -14.08
C ALA A 173 37.77 1.00 -15.41
N LEU A 174 36.45 0.89 -15.56
CA LEU A 174 35.81 0.39 -16.78
C LEU A 174 35.97 1.36 -17.95
N VAL A 175 35.83 2.66 -17.71
CA VAL A 175 36.09 3.70 -18.75
C VAL A 175 37.56 3.73 -19.16
N ALA A 176 38.51 3.61 -18.22
CA ALA A 176 39.94 3.54 -18.51
C ALA A 176 40.29 2.30 -19.31
N ALA A 177 39.69 1.13 -19.00
CA ALA A 177 39.91 -0.11 -19.76
C ALA A 177 39.39 -0.01 -21.20
N LEU A 178 38.19 0.57 -21.38
CA LEU A 178 37.63 0.83 -22.72
C LEU A 178 38.50 1.80 -23.53
N GLY A 179 38.97 2.88 -22.91
CA GLY A 179 39.89 3.84 -23.53
C GLY A 179 41.19 3.17 -23.98
N PHE A 180 41.76 2.29 -23.13
CA PHE A 180 43.00 1.56 -23.47
C PHE A 180 42.81 0.60 -24.65
N VAL A 181 41.67 -0.10 -24.74
CA VAL A 181 41.34 -0.98 -25.86
C VAL A 181 41.15 -0.20 -27.15
N LEU A 182 40.49 0.96 -27.12
CA LEU A 182 40.25 1.79 -28.30
C LEU A 182 41.53 2.44 -28.82
N VAL A 183 42.41 2.94 -27.93
CA VAL A 183 43.68 3.57 -28.32
C VAL A 183 44.75 2.53 -28.69
N GLY A 184 44.78 1.39 -27.97
CA GLY A 184 45.74 0.30 -28.24
C GLY A 184 45.52 -0.42 -29.57
N ASN A 185 44.26 -0.45 -30.08
CA ASN A 185 43.94 -1.12 -31.35
C ASN A 185 44.12 -0.23 -32.57
N GLY A 186 44.38 1.08 -32.39
CA GLY A 186 44.64 2.03 -33.48
C GLY A 186 46.05 1.98 -34.07
N ASN A 187 47.02 1.27 -33.44
CA ASN A 187 48.43 1.33 -33.80
C ASN A 187 48.97 0.09 -34.51
N LYS A 188 48.11 -0.77 -35.07
CA LYS A 188 48.50 -1.93 -35.88
C LYS A 188 48.03 -1.81 -37.34
N LYS A 189 48.31 -0.65 -37.98
CA LYS A 189 48.28 -0.54 -39.44
C LYS A 189 49.40 0.43 -39.87
N LYS A 190 50.57 -0.12 -39.97
CA LYS A 190 51.61 0.32 -40.93
C LYS A 190 52.38 -0.90 -41.38
#